data_321b545ecf81325c304838ebba694a40
#
_entry.id   321b545ecf81325c304838ebba694a40
#
_cell.length_a   1.000
_cell.length_b   1.000
_cell.length_c   1.000
_cell.angle_alpha   90.00
_cell.angle_beta   90.00
_cell.angle_gamma   90.00
#
_symmetry.space_group_name_H-M   'P 1'
#
loop_
_entity.id
_entity.type
_entity.pdbx_description
1 polymer ?
#
loop_
_entity_poly.entity_id
_entity_poly.type
_entity_poly.pdbx_seq_one_letter_code
_entity_poly.pdbx_strand_id
1 'polypeptide(L)'
;MLDKEYILKKLAEIDKDKFGFKSIGLFGSFSRDEQSPDSDIDILIITKQELSNSIRADLTKQLLKISGSVGCIEKRPLEVTIINQSDIVPLQFPPKCQYMYGEWLRGEMEAGEYPQACNDPDIMILLWQARKNSITLKGAESKELIPAIPFHEIKKAIRFSLPGLISSFKGDERNVLLTLSRMWFTLVTEEITTKDVAAKWVILKLPERFPPLLTTAKEAYLGNLSDEWETVEKEAMALVEYMKKQIEELLRTE
;
A
#
# COMPACT_ATOMS: atom_id res chain seq x y z
N MET A 1 8.50 6.86 21.20
CA MET A 1 8.32 5.95 20.04
C MET A 1 7.37 4.86 20.52
N LEU A 2 6.11 4.91 20.13
CA LEU A 2 5.19 3.81 20.44
C LEU A 2 5.70 2.59 19.72
N ASP A 3 6.04 1.65 20.55
CA ASP A 3 6.77 0.45 20.28
C ASP A 3 5.96 -0.41 19.27
N LYS A 4 6.61 -0.89 18.22
CA LYS A 4 6.13 -1.96 17.34
C LYS A 4 5.43 -3.05 18.16
N GLU A 5 5.99 -3.41 19.32
CA GLU A 5 5.43 -4.36 20.25
C GLU A 5 4.06 -3.95 20.84
N TYR A 6 3.82 -2.66 21.11
CA TYR A 6 2.52 -2.21 21.60
C TYR A 6 1.42 -2.40 20.56
N ILE A 7 1.67 -1.98 19.32
CA ILE A 7 0.71 -2.14 18.23
C ILE A 7 0.46 -3.62 17.95
N LEU A 8 1.53 -4.43 17.91
CA LEU A 8 1.43 -5.86 17.74
C LEU A 8 0.60 -6.51 18.85
N LYS A 9 0.82 -6.10 20.11
CA LYS A 9 0.03 -6.55 21.25
C LYS A 9 -1.43 -6.17 21.12
N LYS A 10 -1.74 -4.91 20.74
CA LYS A 10 -3.11 -4.45 20.54
C LYS A 10 -3.84 -5.15 19.39
N LEU A 11 -3.18 -5.36 18.28
CA LEU A 11 -3.75 -6.12 17.16
C LEU A 11 -3.97 -7.60 17.51
N ALA A 12 -3.08 -8.20 18.30
CA ALA A 12 -3.25 -9.57 18.78
C ALA A 12 -4.39 -9.72 19.81
N GLU A 13 -4.77 -8.63 20.50
CA GLU A 13 -5.93 -8.56 21.38
C GLU A 13 -7.27 -8.49 20.62
N ILE A 14 -7.26 -8.12 19.33
CA ILE A 14 -8.46 -8.15 18.50
C ILE A 14 -8.97 -9.60 18.46
N ASP A 15 -10.21 -9.79 18.92
CA ASP A 15 -10.82 -11.11 19.12
C ASP A 15 -10.93 -11.88 17.80
N LYS A 16 -10.04 -12.85 17.64
CA LYS A 16 -9.96 -13.74 16.48
C LYS A 16 -11.27 -14.49 16.22
N ASP A 17 -11.89 -14.98 17.28
CA ASP A 17 -13.08 -15.83 17.17
C ASP A 17 -14.31 -15.00 16.84
N LYS A 18 -14.38 -13.76 17.35
CA LYS A 18 -15.45 -12.80 17.04
C LYS A 18 -15.43 -12.37 15.58
N PHE A 19 -14.24 -12.12 15.00
CA PHE A 19 -14.08 -11.61 13.64
C PHE A 19 -13.79 -12.69 12.59
N GLY A 20 -13.56 -13.93 12.99
CA GLY A 20 -13.25 -15.04 12.08
C GLY A 20 -11.90 -14.93 11.39
N PHE A 21 -10.91 -14.30 12.03
CA PHE A 21 -9.58 -14.12 11.45
C PHE A 21 -8.82 -15.45 11.34
N LYS A 22 -8.31 -15.75 10.16
CA LYS A 22 -7.37 -16.85 9.89
C LYS A 22 -5.94 -16.44 10.12
N SER A 23 -5.61 -15.20 9.74
CA SER A 23 -4.27 -14.64 9.83
C SER A 23 -4.33 -13.15 10.06
N ILE A 24 -3.37 -12.65 10.83
CA ILE A 24 -2.99 -11.24 10.92
C ILE A 24 -1.50 -11.17 10.63
N GLY A 25 -1.10 -10.44 9.61
CA GLY A 25 0.30 -10.30 9.19
C GLY A 25 0.69 -8.84 8.95
N LEU A 26 1.94 -8.51 9.28
CA LEU A 26 2.59 -7.27 8.82
C LEU A 26 3.22 -7.51 7.47
N PHE A 27 3.11 -6.53 6.59
CA PHE A 27 3.81 -6.52 5.30
C PHE A 27 4.43 -5.14 5.03
N GLY A 28 4.76 -4.81 3.80
CA GLY A 28 5.31 -3.49 3.47
C GLY A 28 6.69 -3.21 4.06
N SER A 29 6.95 -1.96 4.39
CA SER A 29 8.25 -1.50 4.90
C SER A 29 8.61 -2.11 6.26
N PHE A 30 7.61 -2.35 7.11
CA PHE A 30 7.80 -2.95 8.44
C PHE A 30 8.26 -4.41 8.41
N SER A 31 7.89 -5.17 7.40
CA SER A 31 8.34 -6.57 7.27
C SER A 31 9.78 -6.71 6.80
N ARG A 32 10.38 -5.60 6.30
CA ARG A 32 11.75 -5.58 5.74
C ARG A 32 12.74 -4.75 6.55
N ASP A 33 12.34 -4.20 7.69
CA ASP A 33 13.11 -3.24 8.50
C ASP A 33 13.59 -1.98 7.72
N GLU A 34 12.80 -1.56 6.71
CA GLU A 34 13.07 -0.44 5.79
C GLU A 34 12.11 0.74 6.03
N GLN A 35 11.82 1.05 7.30
CA GLN A 35 10.82 2.05 7.66
C GLN A 35 11.38 3.46 7.58
N SER A 36 10.66 4.39 6.93
CA SER A 36 10.85 5.82 7.14
C SER A 36 10.14 6.28 8.44
N PRO A 37 10.51 7.46 9.00
CA PRO A 37 9.83 8.01 10.17
C PRO A 37 8.31 8.10 10.02
N ASP A 38 7.83 8.43 8.81
CA ASP A 38 6.42 8.65 8.49
C ASP A 38 5.73 7.43 7.84
N SER A 39 6.40 6.26 7.79
CA SER A 39 5.79 5.06 7.22
C SER A 39 4.62 4.56 8.05
N ASP A 40 3.51 4.27 7.39
CA ASP A 40 2.37 3.56 7.97
C ASP A 40 2.74 2.13 8.32
N ILE A 41 1.97 1.52 9.21
CA ILE A 41 2.08 0.10 9.52
C ILE A 41 1.06 -0.65 8.69
N ASP A 42 1.56 -1.36 7.66
CA ASP A 42 0.75 -2.15 6.74
C ASP A 42 0.36 -3.49 7.35
N ILE A 43 -0.93 -3.76 7.46
CA ILE A 43 -1.49 -4.99 8.06
C ILE A 43 -2.44 -5.65 7.09
N LEU A 44 -2.20 -6.93 6.83
CA LEU A 44 -3.11 -7.79 6.12
C LEU A 44 -3.82 -8.74 7.09
N ILE A 45 -5.15 -8.74 7.05
CA ILE A 45 -5.98 -9.68 7.78
C ILE A 45 -6.70 -10.58 6.77
N ILE A 46 -6.56 -11.89 6.94
CA ILE A 46 -7.30 -12.87 6.12
C ILE A 46 -8.39 -13.50 6.99
N THR A 47 -9.63 -13.46 6.50
CA THR A 47 -10.83 -13.97 7.21
C THR A 47 -11.34 -15.27 6.60
N LYS A 48 -12.19 -15.97 7.35
CA LYS A 48 -12.92 -17.17 6.88
C LYS A 48 -14.23 -16.81 6.19
N GLN A 49 -14.81 -15.65 6.49
CA GLN A 49 -16.13 -15.25 6.08
C GLN A 49 -16.18 -13.74 5.80
N GLU A 50 -17.21 -13.31 5.11
CA GLU A 50 -17.44 -11.90 4.84
C GLU A 50 -17.71 -11.11 6.13
N LEU A 51 -17.33 -9.84 6.11
CA LEU A 51 -17.57 -8.94 7.24
C LEU A 51 -18.99 -8.37 7.19
N SER A 52 -19.74 -8.56 8.25
CA SER A 52 -21.02 -7.85 8.43
C SER A 52 -20.79 -6.37 8.76
N ASN A 53 -21.82 -5.52 8.56
CA ASN A 53 -21.72 -4.10 8.89
C ASN A 53 -21.45 -3.86 10.40
N SER A 54 -21.97 -4.71 11.29
CA SER A 54 -21.69 -4.61 12.72
C SER A 54 -20.23 -4.92 13.04
N ILE A 55 -19.65 -5.92 12.37
CA ILE A 55 -18.23 -6.26 12.51
C ILE A 55 -17.34 -5.12 11.97
N ARG A 56 -17.70 -4.52 10.82
CA ARG A 56 -16.98 -3.34 10.26
C ARG A 56 -16.97 -2.19 11.25
N ALA A 57 -18.14 -1.85 11.82
CA ALA A 57 -18.27 -0.77 12.79
C ALA A 57 -17.45 -1.02 14.06
N ASP A 58 -17.50 -2.23 14.62
CA ASP A 58 -16.74 -2.59 15.81
C ASP A 58 -15.24 -2.57 15.57
N LEU A 59 -14.79 -3.09 14.44
CA LEU A 59 -13.39 -3.11 14.03
C LEU A 59 -12.87 -1.68 13.82
N THR A 60 -13.63 -0.84 13.10
CA THR A 60 -13.27 0.57 12.88
C THR A 60 -13.06 1.31 14.19
N LYS A 61 -13.99 1.15 15.16
CA LYS A 61 -13.85 1.76 16.50
C LYS A 61 -12.60 1.31 17.24
N GLN A 62 -12.16 0.08 17.05
CA GLN A 62 -10.94 -0.42 17.66
C GLN A 62 -9.70 0.14 16.95
N LEU A 63 -9.68 0.16 15.61
CA LEU A 63 -8.58 0.70 14.82
C LEU A 63 -8.37 2.20 15.06
N LEU A 64 -9.45 3.00 15.11
CA LEU A 64 -9.39 4.44 15.44
C LEU A 64 -8.73 4.73 16.81
N LYS A 65 -8.84 3.82 17.77
CA LYS A 65 -8.22 3.99 19.10
C LYS A 65 -6.71 3.71 19.11
N ILE A 66 -6.25 2.81 18.25
CA ILE A 66 -4.85 2.34 18.25
C ILE A 66 -4.01 2.99 17.15
N SER A 67 -4.63 3.43 16.04
CA SER A 67 -3.95 4.15 14.97
C SER A 67 -3.63 5.57 15.37
N GLY A 68 -2.46 6.06 15.00
CA GLY A 68 -2.06 7.47 15.12
C GLY A 68 -2.48 8.27 13.90
N SER A 69 -2.77 9.54 14.07
CA SER A 69 -2.93 10.47 12.96
C SER A 69 -1.59 10.69 12.25
N VAL A 70 -1.64 11.06 10.97
CA VAL A 70 -0.44 11.42 10.21
C VAL A 70 0.34 12.54 10.94
N GLY A 71 1.64 12.33 11.13
CA GLY A 71 2.52 13.26 11.86
C GLY A 71 2.47 13.11 13.40
N CYS A 72 1.71 12.16 13.93
CA CYS A 72 1.70 11.89 15.38
C CYS A 72 3.00 11.19 15.81
N ILE A 73 3.71 11.81 16.78
CA ILE A 73 4.99 11.26 17.29
C ILE A 73 4.76 10.03 18.19
N GLU A 74 3.60 9.97 18.85
CA GLU A 74 3.31 8.93 19.84
C GLU A 74 2.80 7.63 19.25
N LYS A 75 2.08 7.70 18.12
CA LYS A 75 1.47 6.55 17.46
C LYS A 75 1.67 6.64 15.95
N ARG A 76 2.03 5.52 15.35
CA ARG A 76 2.09 5.45 13.88
C ARG A 76 0.71 5.22 13.27
N PRO A 77 0.46 5.78 12.08
CA PRO A 77 -0.71 5.44 11.30
C PRO A 77 -0.74 3.95 10.98
N LEU A 78 -1.94 3.39 10.93
CA LEU A 78 -2.19 2.02 10.47
C LEU A 78 -2.82 2.05 9.10
N GLU A 79 -2.40 1.13 8.24
CA GLU A 79 -3.12 0.74 7.03
C GLU A 79 -3.52 -0.72 7.17
N VAL A 80 -4.83 -1.00 7.24
CA VAL A 80 -5.34 -2.35 7.46
C VAL A 80 -6.21 -2.77 6.29
N THR A 81 -5.78 -3.81 5.59
CA THR A 81 -6.54 -4.44 4.51
C THR A 81 -7.08 -5.78 4.96
N ILE A 82 -8.38 -6.01 4.75
CA ILE A 82 -9.04 -7.28 5.09
C ILE A 82 -9.54 -7.96 3.84
N ILE A 83 -9.16 -9.22 3.68
CA ILE A 83 -9.54 -10.08 2.55
C ILE A 83 -10.21 -11.34 3.10
N ASN A 84 -11.30 -11.77 2.48
CA ASN A 84 -11.84 -13.10 2.74
C ASN A 84 -11.07 -14.12 1.88
N GLN A 85 -10.68 -15.24 2.48
CA GLN A 85 -9.93 -16.27 1.75
C GLN A 85 -10.69 -16.81 0.52
N SER A 86 -12.02 -16.93 0.60
CA SER A 86 -12.83 -17.37 -0.54
C SER A 86 -12.82 -16.40 -1.73
N ASP A 87 -12.46 -15.13 -1.51
CA ASP A 87 -12.37 -14.12 -2.56
C ASP A 87 -11.04 -14.18 -3.34
N ILE A 88 -10.06 -14.94 -2.80
CA ILE A 88 -8.72 -15.10 -3.41
C ILE A 88 -8.36 -16.56 -3.71
N VAL A 89 -9.22 -17.51 -3.38
CA VAL A 89 -9.04 -18.94 -3.70
C VAL A 89 -10.34 -19.49 -4.29
N PRO A 90 -10.43 -19.68 -5.64
CA PRO A 90 -9.38 -19.42 -6.63
C PRO A 90 -9.09 -17.95 -6.83
N LEU A 91 -7.86 -17.63 -7.31
CA LEU A 91 -7.45 -16.25 -7.58
C LEU A 91 -8.38 -15.60 -8.63
N GLN A 92 -8.90 -14.42 -8.31
CA GLN A 92 -9.78 -13.64 -9.20
C GLN A 92 -9.17 -12.26 -9.43
N PHE A 93 -9.50 -11.65 -10.56
CA PHE A 93 -9.07 -10.29 -10.88
C PHE A 93 -10.25 -9.39 -11.29
N PRO A 94 -10.39 -8.18 -10.74
CA PRO A 94 -9.66 -7.67 -9.55
C PRO A 94 -10.08 -8.43 -8.30
N PRO A 95 -9.16 -8.63 -7.33
CA PRO A 95 -9.50 -9.24 -6.05
C PRO A 95 -10.50 -8.38 -5.27
N LYS A 96 -11.35 -9.03 -4.47
CA LYS A 96 -12.30 -8.33 -3.60
C LYS A 96 -11.62 -7.97 -2.27
N CYS A 97 -11.55 -6.67 -1.98
CA CYS A 97 -11.22 -6.16 -0.66
C CYS A 97 -12.50 -6.14 0.19
N GLN A 98 -12.49 -6.78 1.35
CA GLN A 98 -13.63 -6.78 2.25
C GLN A 98 -13.74 -5.49 3.06
N TYR A 99 -12.60 -4.90 3.41
CA TYR A 99 -12.55 -3.69 4.23
C TYR A 99 -11.13 -3.10 4.15
N MET A 100 -11.05 -1.78 4.13
CA MET A 100 -9.79 -1.04 4.19
C MET A 100 -9.87 0.03 5.27
N TYR A 101 -8.83 0.15 6.10
CA TYR A 101 -8.63 1.24 7.04
C TYR A 101 -7.36 1.99 6.68
N GLY A 102 -7.43 3.30 6.69
CA GLY A 102 -6.28 4.19 6.57
C GLY A 102 -6.63 5.55 7.14
N GLU A 103 -5.62 6.30 7.56
CA GLU A 103 -5.85 7.61 8.21
C GLU A 103 -6.50 8.65 7.29
N TRP A 104 -6.39 8.49 5.98
CA TRP A 104 -7.09 9.33 4.99
C TRP A 104 -8.62 9.14 5.02
N LEU A 105 -9.11 8.04 5.60
CA LEU A 105 -10.54 7.75 5.76
C LEU A 105 -11.04 8.09 7.17
N ARG A 106 -10.19 8.59 8.07
CA ARG A 106 -10.54 8.84 9.48
C ARG A 106 -11.80 9.68 9.65
N GLY A 107 -11.91 10.80 8.92
CA GLY A 107 -13.06 11.70 9.03
C GLY A 107 -14.39 11.03 8.69
N GLU A 108 -14.44 10.23 7.62
CA GLU A 108 -15.60 9.46 7.20
C GLU A 108 -15.96 8.38 8.24
N MET A 109 -14.94 7.68 8.74
CA MET A 109 -15.11 6.64 9.75
C MET A 109 -15.62 7.20 11.09
N GLU A 110 -15.15 8.36 11.52
CA GLU A 110 -15.63 9.06 12.72
C GLU A 110 -17.05 9.57 12.54
N ALA A 111 -17.46 9.92 11.30
CA ALA A 111 -18.84 10.24 10.94
C ALA A 111 -19.75 9.00 10.86
N GLY A 112 -19.21 7.79 10.99
CA GLY A 112 -19.97 6.54 10.95
C GLY A 112 -20.11 5.93 9.54
N GLU A 113 -19.36 6.44 8.57
CA GLU A 113 -19.28 5.90 7.21
C GLU A 113 -18.13 4.88 7.15
N TYR A 114 -18.47 3.61 6.96
CA TYR A 114 -17.47 2.54 6.96
C TYR A 114 -17.22 2.01 5.55
N PRO A 115 -15.96 1.78 5.15
CA PRO A 115 -15.62 1.22 3.85
C PRO A 115 -16.36 -0.08 3.57
N GLN A 116 -16.98 -0.15 2.40
CA GLN A 116 -17.68 -1.33 1.94
C GLN A 116 -16.75 -2.21 1.12
N ALA A 117 -17.13 -3.47 0.93
CA ALA A 117 -16.38 -4.37 0.09
C ALA A 117 -16.37 -3.86 -1.37
N CYS A 118 -15.21 -3.86 -2.00
CA CYS A 118 -15.02 -3.43 -3.38
C CYS A 118 -13.98 -4.32 -4.08
N ASN A 119 -14.05 -4.35 -5.40
CA ASN A 119 -13.00 -4.96 -6.20
C ASN A 119 -11.92 -3.92 -6.50
N ASP A 120 -10.67 -4.26 -6.18
CA ASP A 120 -9.55 -3.34 -6.27
C ASP A 120 -8.31 -4.04 -6.88
N PRO A 121 -7.81 -3.57 -8.04
CA PRO A 121 -6.61 -4.13 -8.67
C PRO A 121 -5.36 -4.06 -7.79
N ASP A 122 -5.22 -3.04 -6.93
CA ASP A 122 -4.03 -2.84 -6.08
C ASP A 122 -3.90 -3.94 -5.03
N ILE A 123 -5.00 -4.57 -4.66
CA ILE A 123 -4.99 -5.74 -3.77
C ILE A 123 -4.18 -6.90 -4.37
N MET A 124 -4.10 -7.03 -5.69
CA MET A 124 -3.26 -8.07 -6.32
C MET A 124 -1.78 -7.85 -5.99
N ILE A 125 -1.31 -6.62 -6.06
CA ILE A 125 0.07 -6.24 -5.74
C ILE A 125 0.33 -6.43 -4.23
N LEU A 126 -0.62 -6.00 -3.39
CA LEU A 126 -0.57 -6.18 -1.94
C LEU A 126 -0.47 -7.66 -1.56
N LEU A 127 -1.31 -8.52 -2.11
CA LEU A 127 -1.29 -9.96 -1.86
C LEU A 127 0.03 -10.60 -2.30
N TRP A 128 0.54 -10.20 -3.47
CA TRP A 128 1.83 -10.68 -3.97
C TRP A 128 2.98 -10.29 -3.03
N GLN A 129 2.98 -9.04 -2.55
CA GLN A 129 3.95 -8.55 -1.57
C GLN A 129 3.85 -9.29 -0.24
N ALA A 130 2.64 -9.43 0.32
CA ALA A 130 2.40 -10.09 1.60
C ALA A 130 2.77 -11.57 1.55
N ARG A 131 2.51 -12.25 0.42
CA ARG A 131 2.93 -13.65 0.23
C ARG A 131 4.45 -13.82 0.23
N LYS A 132 5.19 -12.87 -0.37
CA LYS A 132 6.66 -12.90 -0.42
C LYS A 132 7.30 -12.53 0.91
N ASN A 133 6.80 -11.46 1.52
CA ASN A 133 7.44 -10.79 2.66
C ASN A 133 6.39 -10.33 3.67
N SER A 134 5.99 -11.20 4.58
CA SER A 134 5.15 -10.83 5.71
C SER A 134 5.64 -11.45 7.01
N ILE A 135 5.39 -10.76 8.11
CA ILE A 135 5.62 -11.26 9.47
C ILE A 135 4.26 -11.63 10.05
N THR A 136 4.05 -12.91 10.31
CA THR A 136 2.81 -13.40 10.92
C THR A 136 2.74 -12.99 12.39
N LEU A 137 1.68 -12.28 12.77
CA LEU A 137 1.41 -11.87 14.14
C LEU A 137 0.49 -12.87 14.84
N LYS A 138 -0.47 -13.42 14.10
CA LYS A 138 -1.45 -14.38 14.62
C LYS A 138 -2.00 -15.25 13.47
N GLY A 139 -2.17 -16.54 13.72
CA GLY A 139 -2.77 -17.48 12.77
C GLY A 139 -1.77 -18.12 11.82
N ALA A 140 -2.22 -18.47 10.62
CA ALA A 140 -1.41 -19.10 9.58
C ALA A 140 -0.52 -18.08 8.84
N GLU A 141 0.55 -18.54 8.23
CA GLU A 141 1.41 -17.68 7.40
C GLU A 141 0.69 -17.24 6.13
N SER A 142 0.94 -16.01 5.68
CA SER A 142 0.33 -15.45 4.46
C SER A 142 0.57 -16.34 3.24
N LYS A 143 1.75 -16.95 3.12
CA LYS A 143 2.09 -17.83 1.99
C LYS A 143 1.27 -19.12 1.92
N GLU A 144 0.67 -19.55 3.04
CA GLU A 144 -0.18 -20.75 3.12
C GLU A 144 -1.62 -20.42 2.70
N LEU A 145 -2.06 -19.18 2.93
CA LEU A 145 -3.43 -18.74 2.67
C LEU A 145 -3.61 -18.03 1.31
N ILE A 146 -2.56 -17.37 0.83
CA ILE A 146 -2.55 -16.67 -0.45
C ILE A 146 -1.99 -17.61 -1.53
N PRO A 147 -2.70 -17.86 -2.63
CA PRO A 147 -2.19 -18.67 -3.73
C PRO A 147 -0.96 -18.03 -4.39
N ALA A 148 -0.21 -18.81 -5.16
CA ALA A 148 0.85 -18.24 -6.00
C ALA A 148 0.24 -17.28 -7.03
N ILE A 149 0.80 -16.07 -7.09
CA ILE A 149 0.33 -15.01 -8.00
C ILE A 149 1.30 -14.93 -9.17
N PRO A 150 0.88 -15.28 -10.40
CA PRO A 150 1.70 -15.15 -11.59
C PRO A 150 2.00 -13.69 -11.89
N PHE A 151 3.18 -13.40 -12.44
CA PHE A 151 3.60 -12.01 -12.68
C PHE A 151 2.71 -11.27 -13.69
N HIS A 152 2.09 -11.98 -14.64
CA HIS A 152 1.14 -11.35 -15.57
C HIS A 152 -0.09 -10.73 -14.85
N GLU A 153 -0.51 -11.27 -13.67
CA GLU A 153 -1.56 -10.64 -12.87
C GLU A 153 -1.07 -9.33 -12.22
N ILE A 154 0.22 -9.24 -11.90
CA ILE A 154 0.83 -7.99 -11.42
C ILE A 154 0.91 -6.96 -12.56
N LYS A 155 1.34 -7.37 -13.77
CA LYS A 155 1.27 -6.50 -14.96
C LYS A 155 -0.14 -5.97 -15.19
N LYS A 156 -1.14 -6.83 -15.05
CA LYS A 156 -2.55 -6.47 -15.22
C LYS A 156 -2.99 -5.46 -14.14
N ALA A 157 -2.64 -5.68 -12.88
CA ALA A 157 -2.93 -4.75 -11.79
C ALA A 157 -2.31 -3.37 -12.06
N ILE A 158 -1.02 -3.31 -12.36
CA ILE A 158 -0.33 -2.05 -12.70
C ILE A 158 -1.03 -1.33 -13.87
N ARG A 159 -1.42 -2.07 -14.93
CA ARG A 159 -2.12 -1.49 -16.08
C ARG A 159 -3.45 -0.83 -15.68
N PHE A 160 -4.20 -1.46 -14.76
CA PHE A 160 -5.50 -0.95 -14.32
C PHE A 160 -5.36 0.25 -13.37
N SER A 161 -4.35 0.23 -12.48
CA SER A 161 -4.16 1.29 -11.48
C SER A 161 -3.49 2.54 -12.04
N LEU A 162 -2.68 2.40 -13.10
CA LEU A 162 -1.89 3.50 -13.68
C LEU A 162 -2.70 4.75 -14.05
N PRO A 163 -3.88 4.67 -14.73
CA PRO A 163 -4.66 5.87 -15.06
C PRO A 163 -5.19 6.60 -13.83
N GLY A 164 -5.68 5.86 -12.83
CA GLY A 164 -6.18 6.40 -11.56
C GLY A 164 -5.08 7.13 -10.80
N LEU A 165 -3.90 6.50 -10.68
CA LEU A 165 -2.72 7.11 -10.05
C LEU A 165 -2.33 8.43 -10.72
N ILE A 166 -2.30 8.49 -12.04
CA ILE A 166 -1.94 9.72 -12.76
C ILE A 166 -3.01 10.81 -12.57
N SER A 167 -4.29 10.42 -12.52
CA SER A 167 -5.37 11.40 -12.33
C SER A 167 -5.36 12.05 -10.95
N SER A 168 -4.74 11.42 -9.94
CA SER A 168 -4.58 11.99 -8.59
C SER A 168 -3.34 12.86 -8.42
N PHE A 169 -2.59 13.16 -9.50
CA PHE A 169 -1.30 13.85 -9.44
C PHE A 169 -1.35 15.16 -8.69
N LYS A 170 -2.34 16.01 -8.97
CA LYS A 170 -2.45 17.33 -8.35
C LYS A 170 -2.83 17.23 -6.87
N GLY A 171 -1.91 17.67 -6.01
CA GLY A 171 -2.02 17.58 -4.55
C GLY A 171 -1.46 16.28 -3.96
N ASP A 172 -0.98 15.35 -4.81
CA ASP A 172 -0.34 14.08 -4.39
C ASP A 172 0.95 13.80 -5.21
N GLU A 173 1.62 14.84 -5.68
CA GLU A 173 2.72 14.80 -6.65
C GLU A 173 3.83 13.85 -6.21
N ARG A 174 4.29 13.99 -4.97
CA ARG A 174 5.33 13.15 -4.37
C ARG A 174 4.97 11.67 -4.41
N ASN A 175 3.77 11.35 -3.95
CA ASN A 175 3.32 9.96 -3.88
C ASN A 175 3.17 9.35 -5.28
N VAL A 176 2.61 10.11 -6.23
CA VAL A 176 2.46 9.67 -7.63
C VAL A 176 3.81 9.36 -8.26
N LEU A 177 4.80 10.26 -8.15
CA LEU A 177 6.14 10.06 -8.70
C LEU A 177 6.84 8.83 -8.10
N LEU A 178 6.72 8.65 -6.78
CA LEU A 178 7.32 7.51 -6.09
C LEU A 178 6.60 6.19 -6.39
N THR A 179 5.27 6.22 -6.57
CA THR A 179 4.50 5.05 -6.95
C THR A 179 4.77 4.62 -8.39
N LEU A 180 4.87 5.58 -9.32
CA LEU A 180 5.33 5.31 -10.70
C LEU A 180 6.74 4.71 -10.71
N SER A 181 7.63 5.17 -9.83
CA SER A 181 8.98 4.58 -9.70
C SER A 181 8.90 3.11 -9.27
N ARG A 182 8.04 2.77 -8.31
CA ARG A 182 7.83 1.37 -7.90
C ARG A 182 7.23 0.53 -9.02
N MET A 183 6.23 1.06 -9.75
CA MET A 183 5.63 0.35 -10.89
C MET A 183 6.69 0.03 -11.96
N TRP A 184 7.51 1.02 -12.32
CA TRP A 184 8.58 0.83 -13.31
C TRP A 184 9.63 -0.17 -12.83
N PHE A 185 10.11 -0.02 -11.58
CA PHE A 185 11.04 -0.96 -10.97
C PHE A 185 10.48 -2.40 -11.01
N THR A 186 9.24 -2.57 -10.53
CA THR A 186 8.58 -3.89 -10.47
C THR A 186 8.44 -4.54 -11.84
N LEU A 187 8.07 -3.78 -12.87
CA LEU A 187 7.93 -4.32 -14.23
C LEU A 187 9.26 -4.79 -14.84
N VAL A 188 10.38 -4.17 -14.46
CA VAL A 188 11.71 -4.54 -14.98
C VAL A 188 12.36 -5.66 -14.20
N THR A 189 12.17 -5.67 -12.87
CA THR A 189 12.92 -6.59 -11.97
C THR A 189 12.10 -7.78 -11.52
N GLU A 190 10.78 -7.74 -11.66
CA GLU A 190 9.83 -8.69 -11.09
C GLU A 190 9.92 -8.78 -9.54
N GLU A 191 10.32 -7.67 -8.93
CA GLU A 191 10.46 -7.54 -7.48
C GLU A 191 9.73 -6.31 -6.95
N ILE A 192 9.42 -6.32 -5.64
CA ILE A 192 8.89 -5.15 -4.92
C ILE A 192 9.97 -4.58 -4.02
N THR A 193 10.07 -3.25 -4.03
CA THR A 193 11.00 -2.51 -3.16
C THR A 193 10.30 -1.29 -2.53
N THR A 194 11.00 -0.56 -1.65
CA THR A 194 10.52 0.70 -1.07
C THR A 194 10.50 1.83 -2.10
N LYS A 195 9.74 2.87 -1.80
CA LYS A 195 9.59 4.05 -2.67
C LYS A 195 10.92 4.73 -2.96
N ASP A 196 11.77 4.88 -1.95
CA ASP A 196 13.08 5.52 -2.05
C ASP A 196 14.08 4.70 -2.87
N VAL A 197 14.12 3.38 -2.67
CA VAL A 197 14.98 2.47 -3.46
C VAL A 197 14.56 2.44 -4.92
N ALA A 198 13.24 2.35 -5.18
CA ALA A 198 12.72 2.42 -6.54
C ALA A 198 13.06 3.77 -7.22
N ALA A 199 12.84 4.89 -6.51
CA ALA A 199 13.19 6.21 -7.01
C ALA A 199 14.68 6.34 -7.32
N LYS A 200 15.56 5.87 -6.44
CA LYS A 200 17.01 5.84 -6.67
C LYS A 200 17.38 5.06 -7.92
N TRP A 201 16.73 3.92 -8.17
CA TRP A 201 16.97 3.10 -9.35
C TRP A 201 16.47 3.79 -10.63
N VAL A 202 15.31 4.46 -10.58
CA VAL A 202 14.73 5.19 -11.71
C VAL A 202 15.55 6.43 -12.05
N ILE A 203 16.05 7.20 -11.07
CA ILE A 203 16.89 8.40 -11.26
C ILE A 203 18.05 8.11 -12.23
N LEU A 204 18.68 6.93 -12.14
CA LEU A 204 19.79 6.54 -13.00
C LEU A 204 19.38 6.26 -14.45
N LYS A 205 18.08 6.22 -14.77
CA LYS A 205 17.52 5.91 -16.09
C LYS A 205 16.82 7.10 -16.73
N LEU A 206 16.68 8.20 -15.98
CA LEU A 206 16.00 9.39 -16.44
C LEU A 206 16.90 10.26 -17.33
N PRO A 207 16.33 10.96 -18.34
CA PRO A 207 17.00 12.07 -19.02
C PRO A 207 17.45 13.15 -18.03
N GLU A 208 18.57 13.83 -18.32
CA GLU A 208 19.27 14.77 -17.42
C GLU A 208 18.39 15.83 -16.73
N ARG A 209 17.29 16.24 -17.36
CA ARG A 209 16.39 17.26 -16.81
C ARG A 209 15.50 16.79 -15.66
N PHE A 210 15.29 15.46 -15.49
CA PHE A 210 14.30 14.91 -14.55
C PHE A 210 14.87 14.43 -13.20
N PRO A 211 16.13 13.99 -13.08
CA PRO A 211 16.70 13.53 -11.82
C PRO A 211 16.48 14.46 -10.63
N PRO A 212 16.58 15.81 -10.76
CA PRO A 212 16.35 16.71 -9.63
C PRO A 212 14.94 16.58 -9.04
N LEU A 213 13.91 16.50 -9.89
CA LEU A 213 12.50 16.39 -9.45
C LEU A 213 12.24 15.10 -8.67
N LEU A 214 12.71 13.95 -9.21
CA LEU A 214 12.52 12.67 -8.53
C LEU A 214 13.39 12.57 -7.27
N THR A 215 14.54 13.23 -7.24
CA THR A 215 15.37 13.35 -6.03
C THR A 215 14.64 14.15 -4.96
N THR A 216 14.00 15.28 -5.31
CA THR A 216 13.18 16.06 -4.38
C THR A 216 12.07 15.21 -3.78
N ALA A 217 11.31 14.48 -4.62
CA ALA A 217 10.25 13.57 -4.14
C ALA A 217 10.79 12.51 -3.16
N LYS A 218 11.94 11.92 -3.48
CA LYS A 218 12.59 10.90 -2.64
C LYS A 218 13.08 11.49 -1.31
N GLU A 219 13.78 12.62 -1.34
CA GLU A 219 14.32 13.23 -0.11
C GLU A 219 13.21 13.78 0.80
N ALA A 220 12.13 14.31 0.22
CA ALA A 220 10.95 14.71 0.98
C ALA A 220 10.25 13.51 1.64
N TYR A 221 10.16 12.37 0.94
CA TYR A 221 9.63 11.13 1.50
C TYR A 221 10.49 10.62 2.67
N LEU A 222 11.79 10.82 2.63
CA LEU A 222 12.72 10.46 3.72
C LEU A 222 12.75 11.48 4.87
N GLY A 223 11.99 12.59 4.75
CA GLY A 223 11.97 13.65 5.77
C GLY A 223 13.20 14.56 5.77
N ASN A 224 14.03 14.52 4.72
CA ASN A 224 15.26 15.32 4.63
C ASN A 224 15.02 16.75 4.12
N LEU A 225 13.88 17.01 3.46
CA LEU A 225 13.46 18.32 2.98
C LEU A 225 11.93 18.38 2.89
N SER A 226 11.37 19.59 2.79
CA SER A 226 9.98 19.80 2.36
C SER A 226 9.95 19.98 0.84
N ASP A 227 8.89 19.46 0.22
CA ASP A 227 8.65 19.57 -1.21
C ASP A 227 7.56 20.60 -1.52
N GLU A 228 7.84 21.44 -2.51
CA GLU A 228 6.90 22.43 -3.04
C GLU A 228 6.75 22.18 -4.55
N TRP A 229 5.55 21.78 -4.98
CA TRP A 229 5.28 21.38 -6.36
C TRP A 229 4.66 22.48 -7.23
N GLU A 230 4.06 23.52 -6.62
CA GLU A 230 3.36 24.57 -7.35
C GLU A 230 4.26 25.27 -8.39
N THR A 231 5.53 25.50 -8.05
CA THR A 231 6.46 26.21 -8.93
C THR A 231 7.02 25.34 -10.06
N VAL A 232 6.95 24.01 -9.93
CA VAL A 232 7.52 23.01 -10.87
C VAL A 232 6.47 22.04 -11.39
N GLU A 233 5.17 22.35 -11.27
CA GLU A 233 4.06 21.46 -11.63
C GLU A 233 4.16 20.97 -13.09
N LYS A 234 4.52 21.86 -14.04
CA LYS A 234 4.65 21.49 -15.45
C LYS A 234 5.78 20.51 -15.71
N GLU A 235 6.92 20.73 -15.08
CA GLU A 235 8.10 19.86 -15.18
C GLU A 235 7.84 18.52 -14.51
N ALA A 236 7.16 18.51 -13.37
CA ALA A 236 6.78 17.31 -12.66
C ALA A 236 5.76 16.49 -13.48
N MET A 237 4.78 17.13 -14.11
CA MET A 237 3.86 16.46 -15.04
C MET A 237 4.59 15.89 -16.27
N ALA A 238 5.58 16.60 -16.80
CA ALA A 238 6.39 16.09 -17.90
C ALA A 238 7.20 14.83 -17.49
N LEU A 239 7.65 14.75 -16.24
CA LEU A 239 8.27 13.54 -15.69
C LEU A 239 7.25 12.40 -15.56
N VAL A 240 6.06 12.68 -15.05
CA VAL A 240 4.94 11.69 -14.98
C VAL A 240 4.67 11.09 -16.35
N GLU A 241 4.49 11.92 -17.40
CA GLU A 241 4.24 11.43 -18.76
C GLU A 241 5.39 10.62 -19.33
N TYR A 242 6.64 11.00 -19.01
CA TYR A 242 7.81 10.22 -19.39
C TYR A 242 7.79 8.83 -18.73
N MET A 243 7.58 8.77 -17.41
CA MET A 243 7.55 7.50 -16.66
C MET A 243 6.38 6.63 -17.09
N LYS A 244 5.20 7.22 -17.29
CA LYS A 244 4.02 6.54 -17.84
C LYS A 244 4.34 5.83 -19.16
N LYS A 245 4.98 6.55 -20.10
CA LYS A 245 5.37 5.96 -21.39
C LYS A 245 6.28 4.75 -21.22
N GLN A 246 7.29 4.83 -20.33
CA GLN A 246 8.18 3.70 -20.04
C GLN A 246 7.41 2.49 -19.45
N ILE A 247 6.49 2.75 -18.53
CA ILE A 247 5.64 1.73 -17.92
C ILE A 247 4.73 1.09 -18.98
N GLU A 248 4.06 1.88 -19.82
CA GLU A 248 3.17 1.39 -20.88
C GLU A 248 3.93 0.55 -21.93
N GLU A 249 5.16 0.91 -22.27
CA GLU A 249 6.02 0.12 -23.16
C GLU A 249 6.32 -1.26 -22.57
N LEU A 250 6.67 -1.32 -21.26
CA LEU A 250 6.93 -2.58 -20.56
C LEU A 250 5.66 -3.45 -20.41
N LEU A 251 4.50 -2.83 -20.27
CA LEU A 251 3.22 -3.54 -20.20
C LEU A 251 2.77 -4.13 -21.55
N ARG A 252 3.31 -3.67 -22.70
CA ARG A 252 3.02 -4.20 -24.05
C ARG A 252 3.89 -5.41 -24.39
N THR A 253 5.06 -5.55 -23.77
CA THR A 253 5.92 -6.72 -23.96
C THR A 253 5.36 -7.90 -23.17
N GLU A 254 4.97 -8.98 -23.90
CA GLU A 254 4.50 -10.24 -23.32
C GLU A 254 5.60 -10.97 -22.53
#